data_4a51d3aeae4488ecef72e7e9afb942e6
#
_entry.id   4a51d3aeae4488ecef72e7e9afb942e6
#
_cell.length_a   1.000
_cell.length_b   1.000
_cell.length_c   1.000
_cell.angle_alpha   90.00
_cell.angle_beta   90.00
_cell.angle_gamma   90.00
#
_symmetry.space_group_name_H-M   'P 1'
#
loop_
_entity.id
_entity.type
_entity.pdbx_description
1 polymer ?
#
loop_
_entity_poly.entity_id
_entity_poly.type
_entity_poly.pdbx_seq_one_letter_code
_entity_poly.pdbx_strand_id
1 'polypeptide(L)'
;MATPAPEVLTRSQHARRSRVIEAAMQLAGEGGYDAVQMRDVAARAGVALGTVYRYFNSKDHLLASALLEWARGLEANMGARAMPAGETPVDRIVSVIRRITRASARDATLFAALVTAITAPDPSVSECQAEVQRIVAAVLSVPLHGIDDELREGTVRILAHVWFASLLGWVNGWTTSVNAVGDELEFAARLLLRGE
;
A
#
# COMPACT_ATOMS: atom_id res chain seq x y z
N MET A 1 -8.24 -31.81 0.07
CA MET A 1 -7.17 -31.52 -0.91
C MET A 1 -6.16 -30.63 -0.21
N ALA A 2 -4.90 -31.06 -0.10
CA ALA A 2 -3.86 -30.26 0.56
C ALA A 2 -3.47 -29.10 -0.35
N THR A 3 -3.49 -27.89 0.19
CA THR A 3 -2.96 -26.69 -0.48
C THR A 3 -1.45 -26.92 -0.71
N PRO A 4 -0.92 -26.82 -1.94
CA PRO A 4 0.52 -26.97 -2.17
C PRO A 4 1.27 -25.88 -1.38
N ALA A 5 2.38 -26.28 -0.73
CA ALA A 5 3.24 -25.34 -0.02
C ALA A 5 3.75 -24.27 -1.00
N PRO A 6 3.91 -23.01 -0.55
CA PRO A 6 4.40 -21.93 -1.40
C PRO A 6 5.78 -22.29 -1.94
N GLU A 7 5.90 -22.33 -3.27
CA GLU A 7 7.14 -22.65 -3.97
C GLU A 7 8.18 -21.56 -3.68
N VAL A 8 9.25 -21.91 -2.98
CA VAL A 8 10.32 -20.96 -2.65
C VAL A 8 11.06 -20.59 -3.94
N LEU A 9 10.89 -19.37 -4.40
CA LEU A 9 11.52 -18.85 -5.61
C LEU A 9 13.05 -18.85 -5.47
N THR A 10 13.76 -19.27 -6.52
CA THR A 10 15.22 -19.12 -6.59
C THR A 10 15.62 -17.63 -6.69
N ARG A 11 16.86 -17.29 -6.37
CA ARG A 11 17.38 -15.91 -6.50
C ARG A 11 17.14 -15.32 -7.91
N SER A 12 17.31 -16.13 -8.96
CA SER A 12 17.07 -15.71 -10.35
C SER A 12 15.58 -15.47 -10.63
N GLN A 13 14.68 -16.26 -10.03
CA GLN A 13 13.24 -16.07 -10.14
C GLN A 13 12.79 -14.80 -9.40
N HIS A 14 13.32 -14.55 -8.20
CA HIS A 14 13.09 -13.29 -7.48
C HIS A 14 13.52 -12.07 -8.31
N ALA A 15 14.73 -12.08 -8.85
CA ALA A 15 15.22 -10.98 -9.68
C ALA A 15 14.35 -10.74 -10.94
N ARG A 16 13.83 -11.80 -11.56
CA ARG A 16 12.89 -11.64 -12.70
C ARG A 16 11.55 -11.08 -12.26
N ARG A 17 11.00 -11.58 -11.14
CA ARG A 17 9.74 -11.09 -10.58
C ARG A 17 9.84 -9.60 -10.24
N SER A 18 10.92 -9.17 -9.60
CA SER A 18 11.14 -7.76 -9.28
C SER A 18 11.24 -6.87 -10.52
N ARG A 19 11.94 -7.31 -11.59
CA ARG A 19 11.97 -6.56 -12.86
C ARG A 19 10.60 -6.40 -13.51
N VAL A 20 9.74 -7.43 -13.42
CA VAL A 20 8.36 -7.35 -13.94
C VAL A 20 7.55 -6.32 -13.15
N ILE A 21 7.66 -6.32 -11.82
CA ILE A 21 6.99 -5.32 -10.95
C ILE A 21 7.50 -3.92 -11.28
N GLU A 22 8.81 -3.73 -11.37
CA GLU A 22 9.41 -2.43 -11.69
C GLU A 22 8.93 -1.89 -13.06
N ALA A 23 8.89 -2.74 -14.08
CA ALA A 23 8.37 -2.39 -15.40
C ALA A 23 6.89 -1.97 -15.35
N ALA A 24 6.06 -2.67 -14.57
CA ALA A 24 4.66 -2.33 -14.38
C ALA A 24 4.49 -0.98 -13.65
N MET A 25 5.32 -0.72 -12.62
CA MET A 25 5.30 0.55 -11.91
C MET A 25 5.70 1.73 -12.80
N GLN A 26 6.69 1.55 -13.68
CA GLN A 26 7.09 2.58 -14.64
C GLN A 26 5.95 2.91 -15.61
N LEU A 27 5.31 1.90 -16.20
CA LEU A 27 4.14 2.09 -17.07
C LEU A 27 2.98 2.77 -16.34
N ALA A 28 2.72 2.36 -15.10
CA ALA A 28 1.68 2.96 -14.29
C ALA A 28 1.97 4.43 -13.93
N GLY A 29 3.23 4.79 -13.68
CA GLY A 29 3.66 6.18 -13.47
C GLY A 29 3.53 7.05 -14.73
N GLU A 30 3.81 6.48 -15.90
CA GLU A 30 3.73 7.18 -17.19
C GLU A 30 2.28 7.48 -17.62
N GLY A 31 1.32 6.58 -17.38
CA GLY A 31 -0.03 6.72 -17.92
C GLY A 31 -1.16 6.10 -17.08
N GLY A 32 -0.92 5.85 -15.80
CA GLY A 32 -1.91 5.32 -14.88
C GLY A 32 -2.24 3.83 -15.10
N TYR A 33 -3.34 3.41 -14.50
CA TYR A 33 -3.78 2.02 -14.53
C TYR A 33 -4.01 1.50 -15.96
N ASP A 34 -4.60 2.29 -16.85
CA ASP A 34 -4.96 1.86 -18.21
C ASP A 34 -3.74 1.70 -19.13
N ALA A 35 -2.65 2.40 -18.86
CA ALA A 35 -1.39 2.27 -19.60
C ALA A 35 -0.67 0.94 -19.33
N VAL A 36 -1.01 0.23 -18.27
CA VAL A 36 -0.37 -1.05 -17.94
C VAL A 36 -1.03 -2.18 -18.72
N GLN A 37 -0.29 -2.70 -19.71
CA GLN A 37 -0.67 -3.89 -20.46
C GLN A 37 0.37 -5.00 -20.23
N MET A 38 -0.07 -6.23 -19.98
CA MET A 38 0.84 -7.37 -19.64
C MET A 38 1.90 -7.61 -20.72
N ARG A 39 1.58 -7.34 -22.01
CA ARG A 39 2.54 -7.44 -23.11
C ARG A 39 3.63 -6.38 -23.03
N ASP A 40 3.26 -5.14 -22.70
CA ASP A 40 4.19 -4.02 -22.61
C ASP A 40 5.08 -4.14 -21.39
N VAL A 41 4.52 -4.66 -20.27
CA VAL A 41 5.30 -5.05 -19.09
C VAL A 41 6.34 -6.11 -19.44
N ALA A 42 5.97 -7.17 -20.18
CA ALA A 42 6.89 -8.22 -20.60
C ALA A 42 8.04 -7.66 -21.46
N ALA A 43 7.71 -6.81 -22.43
CA ALA A 43 8.68 -6.15 -23.31
C ALA A 43 9.64 -5.25 -22.50
N ARG A 44 9.13 -4.40 -21.61
CA ARG A 44 9.92 -3.50 -20.77
C ARG A 44 10.81 -4.26 -19.77
N ALA A 45 10.30 -5.36 -19.18
CA ALA A 45 11.04 -6.20 -18.25
C ALA A 45 12.09 -7.11 -18.92
N GLY A 46 12.09 -7.19 -20.27
CA GLY A 46 12.97 -8.09 -21.04
C GLY A 46 12.68 -9.57 -20.77
N VAL A 47 11.41 -9.96 -20.68
CA VAL A 47 10.98 -11.34 -20.45
C VAL A 47 9.88 -11.76 -21.43
N ALA A 48 9.71 -13.06 -21.63
CA ALA A 48 8.57 -13.56 -22.39
C ALA A 48 7.24 -13.29 -21.65
N LEU A 49 6.15 -13.02 -22.38
CA LEU A 49 4.82 -12.80 -21.82
C LEU A 49 4.36 -13.96 -20.92
N GLY A 50 4.64 -15.22 -21.32
CA GLY A 50 4.36 -16.41 -20.51
C GLY A 50 5.12 -16.42 -19.16
N THR A 51 6.26 -15.72 -19.07
CA THR A 51 6.98 -15.54 -17.80
C THR A 51 6.25 -14.59 -16.88
N VAL A 52 5.65 -13.53 -17.41
CA VAL A 52 4.81 -12.61 -16.61
C VAL A 52 3.62 -13.36 -16.03
N TYR A 53 2.87 -14.10 -16.86
CA TYR A 53 1.69 -14.86 -16.43
C TYR A 53 2.02 -16.02 -15.46
N ARG A 54 3.26 -16.50 -15.44
CA ARG A 54 3.68 -17.46 -14.42
C ARG A 54 3.76 -16.86 -13.01
N TYR A 55 4.06 -15.56 -12.90
CA TYR A 55 4.15 -14.86 -11.61
C TYR A 55 2.87 -14.13 -11.22
N PHE A 56 2.11 -13.64 -12.19
CA PHE A 56 0.96 -12.78 -11.98
C PHE A 56 -0.21 -13.19 -12.86
N ASN A 57 -1.32 -13.56 -12.26
CA ASN A 57 -2.49 -14.06 -12.95
C ASN A 57 -3.20 -12.99 -13.81
N SER A 58 -3.08 -11.72 -13.39
CA SER A 58 -3.73 -10.58 -14.02
C SER A 58 -2.90 -9.30 -13.84
N LYS A 59 -3.30 -8.22 -14.53
CA LYS A 59 -2.78 -6.88 -14.31
C LYS A 59 -3.01 -6.43 -12.87
N ASP A 60 -4.19 -6.72 -12.33
CA ASP A 60 -4.56 -6.35 -10.98
C ASP A 60 -3.67 -7.05 -9.95
N HIS A 61 -3.45 -8.37 -10.11
CA HIS A 61 -2.52 -9.10 -9.25
C HIS A 61 -1.08 -8.55 -9.32
N LEU A 62 -0.62 -8.17 -10.50
CA LEU A 62 0.71 -7.56 -10.68
C LEU A 62 0.83 -6.22 -9.96
N LEU A 63 -0.12 -5.30 -10.15
CA LEU A 63 -0.10 -3.97 -9.53
C LEU A 63 -0.41 -4.04 -8.03
N ALA A 64 -1.29 -4.95 -7.58
CA ALA A 64 -1.50 -5.20 -6.15
C ALA A 64 -0.23 -5.74 -5.47
N SER A 65 0.53 -6.61 -6.16
CA SER A 65 1.84 -7.06 -5.69
C SER A 65 2.85 -5.91 -5.61
N ALA A 66 2.80 -4.96 -6.54
CA ALA A 66 3.64 -3.75 -6.50
C ALA A 66 3.28 -2.87 -5.31
N LEU A 67 1.98 -2.68 -5.01
CA LEU A 67 1.53 -1.96 -3.82
C LEU A 67 2.02 -2.64 -2.53
N LEU A 68 1.95 -3.97 -2.48
CA LEU A 68 2.43 -4.74 -1.34
C LEU A 68 3.94 -4.56 -1.12
N GLU A 69 4.75 -4.57 -2.17
CA GLU A 69 6.19 -4.30 -2.06
C GLU A 69 6.47 -2.86 -1.60
N TRP A 70 5.72 -1.89 -2.09
CA TRP A 70 5.78 -0.51 -1.64
C TRP A 70 5.42 -0.39 -0.14
N ALA A 71 4.34 -1.03 0.31
CA ALA A 71 3.90 -1.04 1.70
C ALA A 71 4.93 -1.69 2.65
N ARG A 72 5.55 -2.80 2.23
CA ARG A 72 6.66 -3.44 2.97
C ARG A 72 7.87 -2.52 3.10
N GLY A 73 8.21 -1.80 2.04
CA GLY A 73 9.26 -0.79 2.07
C GLY A 73 8.94 0.34 3.05
N LEU A 74 7.69 0.76 3.12
CA LEU A 74 7.22 1.76 4.09
C LEU A 74 7.35 1.23 5.52
N GLU A 75 6.86 0.02 5.81
CA GLU A 75 6.95 -0.63 7.13
C GLU A 75 8.41 -0.72 7.62
N ALA A 76 9.31 -1.20 6.77
CA ALA A 76 10.74 -1.33 7.08
C ALA A 76 11.39 0.04 7.41
N ASN A 77 11.05 1.08 6.65
CA ASN A 77 11.57 2.43 6.86
C ASN A 77 10.99 3.12 8.11
N MET A 78 9.84 2.67 8.58
CA MET A 78 9.23 3.21 9.80
C MET A 78 9.81 2.58 11.06
N GLY A 79 10.10 1.28 11.05
CA GLY A 79 10.76 0.58 12.16
C GLY A 79 12.21 1.05 12.42
N ALA A 80 12.87 1.63 11.41
CA ALA A 80 14.25 2.11 11.51
C ALA A 80 14.41 3.53 12.13
N ARG A 81 13.33 4.27 12.34
CA ARG A 81 13.38 5.65 12.88
C ARG A 81 12.83 5.71 14.29
N ALA A 82 13.66 6.18 15.21
CA ALA A 82 13.22 6.51 16.56
C ALA A 82 12.10 7.57 16.52
N MET A 83 11.05 7.37 17.31
CA MET A 83 10.02 8.37 17.55
C MET A 83 10.60 9.49 18.41
N PRO A 84 10.34 10.79 18.09
CA PRO A 84 10.79 11.89 18.92
C PRO A 84 10.28 11.76 20.35
N ALA A 85 11.16 12.01 21.33
CA ALA A 85 10.77 12.01 22.74
C ALA A 85 9.88 13.24 23.04
N GLY A 86 8.84 13.05 23.85
CA GLY A 86 7.97 14.14 24.32
C GLY A 86 6.77 14.45 23.43
N GLU A 87 6.57 13.76 22.30
CA GLU A 87 5.36 13.90 21.49
C GLU A 87 4.17 13.14 22.10
N THR A 88 2.98 13.74 21.99
CA THR A 88 1.73 13.04 22.33
C THR A 88 1.43 11.89 21.34
N PRO A 89 0.58 10.90 21.73
CA PRO A 89 0.14 9.86 20.80
C PRO A 89 -0.47 10.46 19.51
N VAL A 90 -1.19 11.58 19.63
CA VAL A 90 -1.77 12.30 18.48
C VAL A 90 -0.67 12.85 17.56
N ASP A 91 0.36 13.49 18.10
CA ASP A 91 1.43 14.07 17.28
C ASP A 91 2.22 12.99 16.55
N ARG A 92 2.47 11.86 17.23
CA ARG A 92 3.16 10.72 16.62
C ARG A 92 2.38 10.13 15.45
N ILE A 93 1.08 9.86 15.63
CA ILE A 93 0.26 9.26 14.55
C ILE A 93 0.09 10.23 13.37
N VAL A 94 -0.10 11.53 13.65
CA VAL A 94 -0.17 12.56 12.61
C VAL A 94 1.14 12.64 11.81
N SER A 95 2.29 12.57 12.49
CA SER A 95 3.61 12.53 11.82
C SER A 95 3.73 11.32 10.87
N VAL A 96 3.24 10.15 11.29
CA VAL A 96 3.20 8.93 10.47
C VAL A 96 2.28 9.13 9.26
N ILE A 97 1.05 9.59 9.47
CA ILE A 97 0.08 9.86 8.40
C ILE A 97 0.66 10.81 7.35
N ARG A 98 1.22 11.94 7.77
CA ARG A 98 1.84 12.91 6.87
C ARG A 98 3.02 12.33 6.08
N ARG A 99 3.78 11.42 6.66
CA ARG A 99 4.89 10.75 5.97
C ARG A 99 4.40 9.80 4.90
N ILE A 100 3.36 9.01 5.20
CA ILE A 100 2.74 8.11 4.23
C ILE A 100 2.13 8.91 3.08
N THR A 101 1.34 9.95 3.39
CA THR A 101 0.73 10.83 2.39
C THR A 101 1.77 11.44 1.46
N ARG A 102 2.87 11.97 2.01
CA ARG A 102 3.97 12.51 1.18
C ARG A 102 4.65 11.45 0.31
N ALA A 103 4.80 10.22 0.81
CA ALA A 103 5.35 9.13 0.01
C ALA A 103 4.42 8.76 -1.16
N SER A 104 3.11 8.68 -0.91
CA SER A 104 2.08 8.41 -1.94
C SER A 104 1.97 9.55 -2.96
N ALA A 105 2.12 10.79 -2.52
CA ALA A 105 2.01 11.98 -3.38
C ALA A 105 3.21 12.20 -4.32
N ARG A 106 4.34 11.52 -4.11
CA ARG A 106 5.53 11.65 -4.97
C ARG A 106 5.26 11.23 -6.42
N ASP A 107 4.44 10.22 -6.58
CA ASP A 107 3.93 9.76 -7.87
C ASP A 107 2.46 9.39 -7.71
N ALA A 108 1.61 10.41 -7.76
CA ALA A 108 0.18 10.26 -7.56
C ALA A 108 -0.46 9.39 -8.64
N THR A 109 0.04 9.47 -9.89
CA THR A 109 -0.45 8.67 -11.01
C THR A 109 -0.19 7.18 -10.79
N LEU A 110 1.04 6.82 -10.42
CA LEU A 110 1.38 5.47 -10.03
C LEU A 110 0.54 5.00 -8.85
N PHE A 111 0.48 5.80 -7.78
CA PHE A 111 -0.22 5.39 -6.56
C PHE A 111 -1.72 5.17 -6.79
N ALA A 112 -2.37 6.01 -7.62
CA ALA A 112 -3.75 5.82 -8.03
C ALA A 112 -3.94 4.49 -8.77
N ALA A 113 -3.04 4.13 -9.69
CA ALA A 113 -3.09 2.86 -10.40
C ALA A 113 -2.96 1.65 -9.45
N LEU A 114 -2.08 1.74 -8.46
CA LEU A 114 -1.91 0.69 -7.44
C LEU A 114 -3.16 0.54 -6.55
N VAL A 115 -3.77 1.65 -6.15
CA VAL A 115 -5.02 1.65 -5.37
C VAL A 115 -6.17 1.07 -6.21
N THR A 116 -6.29 1.43 -7.48
CA THR A 116 -7.29 0.86 -8.38
C THR A 116 -7.15 -0.67 -8.46
N ALA A 117 -5.95 -1.17 -8.64
CA ALA A 117 -5.70 -2.60 -8.77
C ALA A 117 -6.00 -3.38 -7.48
N ILE A 118 -5.61 -2.84 -6.29
CA ILE A 118 -5.84 -3.54 -5.02
C ILE A 118 -7.32 -3.63 -4.66
N THR A 119 -8.17 -2.80 -5.25
CA THR A 119 -9.62 -2.79 -5.04
C THR A 119 -10.40 -3.57 -6.10
N ALA A 120 -9.70 -4.14 -7.09
CA ALA A 120 -10.34 -4.94 -8.13
C ALA A 120 -10.99 -6.21 -7.55
N PRO A 121 -12.15 -6.63 -8.07
CA PRO A 121 -12.84 -7.85 -7.66
C PRO A 121 -12.18 -9.11 -8.27
N ASP A 122 -10.87 -9.21 -8.19
CA ASP A 122 -10.06 -10.32 -8.71
C ASP A 122 -9.62 -11.21 -7.54
N PRO A 123 -10.00 -12.49 -7.49
CA PRO A 123 -9.61 -13.40 -6.41
C PRO A 123 -8.09 -13.50 -6.19
N SER A 124 -7.29 -13.30 -7.24
CA SER A 124 -5.81 -13.36 -7.13
C SER A 124 -5.21 -12.17 -6.36
N VAL A 125 -6.00 -11.11 -6.11
CA VAL A 125 -5.59 -9.93 -5.35
C VAL A 125 -5.80 -10.11 -3.83
N SER A 126 -6.62 -11.07 -3.41
CA SER A 126 -7.07 -11.22 -2.01
C SER A 126 -5.92 -11.36 -1.00
N GLU A 127 -4.87 -12.12 -1.34
CA GLU A 127 -3.70 -12.28 -0.47
C GLU A 127 -2.92 -10.95 -0.33
N CYS A 128 -2.79 -10.20 -1.43
CA CYS A 128 -2.17 -8.88 -1.40
C CYS A 128 -2.98 -7.91 -0.54
N GLN A 129 -4.32 -7.92 -0.67
CA GLN A 129 -5.22 -7.11 0.14
C GLN A 129 -5.04 -7.38 1.63
N ALA A 130 -5.10 -8.66 2.05
CA ALA A 130 -4.95 -9.05 3.44
C ALA A 130 -3.60 -8.61 4.03
N GLU A 131 -2.52 -8.79 3.27
CA GLU A 131 -1.18 -8.42 3.73
C GLU A 131 -0.98 -6.89 3.77
N VAL A 132 -1.49 -6.14 2.80
CA VAL A 132 -1.48 -4.67 2.84
C VAL A 132 -2.25 -4.15 4.05
N GLN A 133 -3.43 -4.70 4.33
CA GLN A 133 -4.21 -4.34 5.52
C GLN A 133 -3.45 -4.63 6.82
N ARG A 134 -2.78 -5.78 6.93
CA ARG A 134 -1.93 -6.13 8.07
C ARG A 134 -0.80 -5.09 8.26
N ILE A 135 -0.10 -4.73 7.17
CA ILE A 135 0.98 -3.74 7.20
C ILE A 135 0.45 -2.37 7.62
N VAL A 136 -0.67 -1.93 7.06
CA VAL A 136 -1.31 -0.65 7.43
C VAL A 136 -1.63 -0.62 8.91
N ALA A 137 -2.25 -1.69 9.44
CA ALA A 137 -2.57 -1.79 10.86
C ALA A 137 -1.29 -1.73 11.72
N ALA A 138 -0.23 -2.45 11.37
CA ALA A 138 1.04 -2.43 12.08
C ALA A 138 1.66 -1.02 12.08
N VAL A 139 1.71 -0.37 10.91
CA VAL A 139 2.26 0.99 10.75
C VAL A 139 1.49 2.03 11.57
N LEU A 140 0.16 1.92 11.64
CA LEU A 140 -0.67 2.83 12.43
C LEU A 140 -0.63 2.51 13.93
N SER A 141 -0.35 1.27 14.33
CA SER A 141 -0.28 0.86 15.74
C SER A 141 0.98 1.36 16.44
N VAL A 142 2.14 1.33 15.76
CA VAL A 142 3.44 1.70 16.36
C VAL A 142 3.43 3.09 17.02
N PRO A 143 2.93 4.17 16.41
CA PRO A 143 2.90 5.51 17.01
C PRO A 143 1.98 5.62 18.23
N LEU A 144 1.07 4.68 18.41
CA LEU A 144 0.07 4.65 19.48
C LEU A 144 0.51 3.81 20.69
N HIS A 145 1.80 3.46 20.80
CA HIS A 145 2.30 2.79 22.00
C HIS A 145 2.09 3.66 23.26
N GLY A 146 1.74 3.03 24.37
CA GLY A 146 1.56 3.69 25.66
C GLY A 146 0.14 4.21 25.93
N ILE A 147 -0.79 4.07 24.98
CA ILE A 147 -2.23 4.23 25.26
C ILE A 147 -2.88 2.88 25.57
N ASP A 148 -4.08 2.91 26.09
CA ASP A 148 -4.88 1.71 26.37
C ASP A 148 -5.01 0.81 25.12
N ASP A 149 -4.94 -0.52 25.31
CA ASP A 149 -4.91 -1.47 24.21
C ASP A 149 -6.21 -1.48 23.40
N GLU A 150 -7.38 -1.39 24.06
CA GLU A 150 -8.69 -1.37 23.40
C GLU A 150 -8.86 -0.08 22.58
N LEU A 151 -8.46 1.05 23.14
CA LEU A 151 -8.46 2.34 22.43
C LEU A 151 -7.51 2.32 21.24
N ARG A 152 -6.30 1.74 21.40
CA ARG A 152 -5.33 1.62 20.30
C ARG A 152 -5.88 0.77 19.16
N GLU A 153 -6.39 -0.42 19.45
CA GLU A 153 -6.94 -1.32 18.44
C GLU A 153 -8.16 -0.70 17.72
N GLY A 154 -9.06 -0.06 18.48
CA GLY A 154 -10.21 0.67 17.94
C GLY A 154 -9.79 1.80 17.02
N THR A 155 -8.83 2.63 17.46
CA THR A 155 -8.29 3.75 16.69
C THR A 155 -7.63 3.28 15.38
N VAL A 156 -6.76 2.26 15.44
CA VAL A 156 -6.11 1.69 14.26
C VAL A 156 -7.13 1.18 13.25
N ARG A 157 -8.13 0.43 13.72
CA ARG A 157 -9.19 -0.10 12.85
C ARG A 157 -9.99 1.01 12.16
N ILE A 158 -10.41 2.03 12.89
CA ILE A 158 -11.17 3.15 12.33
C ILE A 158 -10.31 3.94 11.34
N LEU A 159 -9.08 4.28 11.70
CA LEU A 159 -8.17 5.01 10.80
C LEU A 159 -7.88 4.24 9.52
N ALA A 160 -7.70 2.92 9.59
CA ALA A 160 -7.52 2.06 8.40
C ALA A 160 -8.74 2.10 7.48
N HIS A 161 -9.96 2.07 8.03
CA HIS A 161 -11.20 2.18 7.26
C HIS A 161 -11.37 3.57 6.64
N VAL A 162 -11.12 4.64 7.40
CA VAL A 162 -11.17 6.02 6.88
C VAL A 162 -10.17 6.17 5.73
N TRP A 163 -8.94 5.70 5.93
CA TRP A 163 -7.90 5.78 4.91
C TRP A 163 -8.33 5.06 3.62
N PHE A 164 -8.79 3.82 3.74
CA PHE A 164 -9.24 3.05 2.58
C PHE A 164 -10.40 3.73 1.83
N ALA A 165 -11.40 4.22 2.57
CA ALA A 165 -12.53 4.94 1.99
C ALA A 165 -12.09 6.24 1.29
N SER A 166 -11.20 7.02 1.92
CA SER A 166 -10.67 8.28 1.36
C SER A 166 -9.81 8.03 0.12
N LEU A 167 -9.00 6.93 0.10
CA LEU A 167 -8.26 6.53 -1.10
C LEU A 167 -9.18 6.14 -2.25
N LEU A 168 -10.27 5.40 -1.98
CA LEU A 168 -11.28 5.10 -2.98
C LEU A 168 -11.95 6.36 -3.50
N GLY A 169 -12.31 7.29 -2.60
CA GLY A 169 -12.86 8.58 -2.97
C GLY A 169 -11.93 9.38 -3.88
N TRP A 170 -10.62 9.36 -3.59
CA TRP A 170 -9.63 10.04 -4.43
C TRP A 170 -9.50 9.40 -5.81
N VAL A 171 -9.36 8.09 -5.90
CA VAL A 171 -9.22 7.38 -7.19
C VAL A 171 -10.47 7.55 -8.07
N ASN A 172 -11.66 7.64 -7.43
CA ASN A 172 -12.93 7.88 -8.14
C ASN A 172 -13.23 9.38 -8.37
N GLY A 173 -12.32 10.29 -8.02
CA GLY A 173 -12.46 11.73 -8.24
C GLY A 173 -13.41 12.45 -7.28
N TRP A 174 -13.82 11.82 -6.16
CA TRP A 174 -14.64 12.45 -5.11
C TRP A 174 -13.80 13.32 -4.18
N THR A 175 -12.55 12.95 -3.97
CA THR A 175 -11.55 13.70 -3.21
C THR A 175 -10.52 14.29 -4.18
N THR A 176 -10.13 15.54 -3.98
CA THR A 176 -9.38 16.32 -4.97
C THR A 176 -7.91 15.91 -5.11
N SER A 177 -7.32 15.31 -4.07
CA SER A 177 -5.91 14.91 -4.09
C SER A 177 -5.58 13.90 -2.99
N VAL A 178 -4.46 13.21 -3.14
CA VAL A 178 -3.93 12.34 -2.07
C VAL A 178 -3.54 13.11 -0.81
N ASN A 179 -3.26 14.40 -0.91
CA ASN A 179 -3.03 15.25 0.27
C ASN A 179 -4.31 15.43 1.10
N ALA A 180 -5.45 15.61 0.44
CA ALA A 180 -6.75 15.69 1.11
C ALA A 180 -7.08 14.39 1.88
N VAL A 181 -6.68 13.22 1.35
CA VAL A 181 -6.77 11.94 2.09
C VAL A 181 -5.97 12.02 3.41
N GLY A 182 -4.77 12.59 3.36
CA GLY A 182 -3.94 12.79 4.57
C GLY A 182 -4.59 13.72 5.58
N ASP A 183 -5.21 14.81 5.13
CA ASP A 183 -5.90 15.79 5.98
C ASP A 183 -7.12 15.16 6.67
N GLU A 184 -7.90 14.34 5.98
CA GLU A 184 -9.02 13.57 6.55
C GLU A 184 -8.56 12.60 7.63
N LEU A 185 -7.45 11.86 7.39
CA LEU A 185 -6.89 10.96 8.39
C LEU A 185 -6.36 11.71 9.62
N GLU A 186 -5.68 12.84 9.42
CA GLU A 186 -5.21 13.67 10.53
C GLU A 186 -6.38 14.16 11.38
N PHE A 187 -7.45 14.64 10.74
CA PHE A 187 -8.66 15.07 11.44
C PHE A 187 -9.28 13.92 12.24
N ALA A 188 -9.42 12.73 11.65
CA ALA A 188 -9.95 11.55 12.32
C ALA A 188 -9.07 11.14 13.53
N ALA A 189 -7.74 11.14 13.37
CA ALA A 189 -6.81 10.81 14.45
C ALA A 189 -6.95 11.78 15.63
N ARG A 190 -7.03 13.10 15.36
CA ARG A 190 -7.22 14.12 16.40
C ARG A 190 -8.57 13.99 17.09
N LEU A 191 -9.60 13.55 16.39
CA LEU A 191 -10.92 13.33 16.95
C LEU A 191 -10.97 12.11 17.88
N LEU A 192 -10.38 11.00 17.45
CA LEU A 192 -10.40 9.72 18.17
C LEU A 192 -9.53 9.77 19.45
N LEU A 193 -8.46 10.54 19.43
CA LEU A 193 -7.48 10.63 20.52
C LEU A 193 -7.61 11.94 21.33
N ARG A 194 -8.79 12.54 21.32
CA ARG A 194 -9.06 13.71 22.18
C ARG A 194 -8.97 13.32 23.65
N GLY A 195 -7.98 13.84 24.33
CA GLY A 195 -7.77 13.59 25.77
C GLY A 195 -6.60 12.71 26.12
N GLU A 196 -5.85 12.24 25.11
CA GLU A 196 -4.62 11.48 25.26
C GLU A 196 -3.35 12.37 25.14
#